data_d72e31c77ae0cfdc4c4d2753f1c1740f
#
_entry.id   d72e31c77ae0cfdc4c4d2753f1c1740f
#
_cell.length_a   1.000
_cell.length_b   1.000
_cell.length_c   1.000
_cell.angle_alpha   90.00
_cell.angle_beta   90.00
_cell.angle_gamma   90.00
#
_symmetry.space_group_name_H-M   'P 1'
#
loop_
_entity.id
_entity.type
_entity.pdbx_description
1 polymer ?
#
loop_
_entity_poly.entity_id
_entity_poly.type
_entity_poly.pdbx_seq_one_letter_code
_entity_poly.pdbx_strand_id
1 'polypeptide(L)'
;MENRITTLFGIRYPIIAGGMIWCSGWRLAAAVSDAGGLGLIGAGSMTPDLLREHIRKCRAATGKPFGVNVPLMYRYAEQIMQVVMEERVPAVFTSAGSPKTWTGQLHAAGCKVAHVVSSTKFALKCQEAGVDAVVAEGFEAGGHNGREETATMALVPQVRTAITIPLIAAGGTGRGMLAAFALGAEGIQMGTRFALSEESSASDAFKRLCIGLEEGGTMLALKKIGPTRLIRNDFYTAVETAENRGASAEELKELLGRGRSKRGIFEGDLADGELEIGQIASLIRDLPPAGEIVRQIIDEYNAGV
;
A
#
# COMPACT_ATOMS: atom_id res chain seq x y z
N MET A 1 15.10 -13.66 11.00
CA MET A 1 14.01 -14.08 10.07
C MET A 1 14.53 -14.10 8.63
N GLU A 2 15.46 -14.96 8.32
CA GLU A 2 15.96 -15.07 6.95
C GLU A 2 14.95 -15.89 6.11
N ASN A 3 14.50 -15.32 4.98
CA ASN A 3 13.62 -15.96 4.02
C ASN A 3 13.78 -15.34 2.63
N ARG A 4 13.01 -15.80 1.64
CA ARG A 4 13.15 -15.31 0.26
C ARG A 4 12.87 -13.81 0.11
N ILE A 5 11.98 -13.21 0.92
CA ILE A 5 11.67 -11.77 0.88
C ILE A 5 12.81 -10.95 1.47
N THR A 6 13.37 -11.37 2.63
CA THR A 6 14.51 -10.65 3.23
C THR A 6 15.75 -10.72 2.33
N THR A 7 16.02 -11.87 1.73
CA THR A 7 17.13 -12.04 0.78
C THR A 7 16.91 -11.21 -0.50
N LEU A 8 15.68 -11.22 -1.06
CA LEU A 8 15.35 -10.50 -2.30
C LEU A 8 15.59 -8.99 -2.18
N PHE A 9 15.15 -8.39 -1.08
CA PHE A 9 15.21 -6.94 -0.90
C PHE A 9 16.39 -6.47 -0.03
N GLY A 10 17.21 -7.38 0.51
CA GLY A 10 18.33 -7.05 1.39
C GLY A 10 17.91 -6.40 2.70
N ILE A 11 16.80 -6.84 3.28
CA ILE A 11 16.21 -6.31 4.51
C ILE A 11 16.32 -7.31 5.67
N ARG A 12 16.24 -6.81 6.91
CA ARG A 12 16.35 -7.65 8.11
C ARG A 12 15.05 -8.38 8.44
N TYR A 13 13.92 -7.70 8.27
CA TYR A 13 12.59 -8.20 8.59
C TYR A 13 11.70 -8.19 7.35
N PRO A 14 10.91 -9.22 7.09
CA PRO A 14 10.05 -9.30 5.91
C PRO A 14 8.77 -8.44 6.07
N ILE A 15 8.99 -7.16 6.44
CA ILE A 15 7.99 -6.14 6.70
C ILE A 15 8.16 -5.01 5.69
N ILE A 16 7.12 -4.74 4.91
CA ILE A 16 7.10 -3.70 3.91
C ILE A 16 6.07 -2.62 4.32
N ALA A 17 6.47 -1.36 4.36
CA ALA A 17 5.51 -0.25 4.45
C ALA A 17 4.90 0.00 3.07
N GLY A 18 3.58 -0.08 2.95
CA GLY A 18 2.87 0.16 1.69
C GLY A 18 3.12 1.57 1.13
N GLY A 19 3.20 1.67 -0.19
CA GLY A 19 3.35 2.96 -0.86
C GLY A 19 2.00 3.65 -1.03
N MET A 20 1.56 4.38 -0.01
CA MET A 20 0.27 5.04 0.05
C MET A 20 0.34 6.47 -0.48
N ILE A 21 -0.66 6.89 -1.26
CA ILE A 21 -0.81 8.28 -1.67
C ILE A 21 -0.96 9.17 -0.44
N TRP A 22 -0.36 10.37 -0.47
CA TRP A 22 -0.42 11.41 0.56
C TRP A 22 0.14 11.03 1.95
N CYS A 23 0.49 9.74 2.19
CA CYS A 23 1.03 9.22 3.45
C CYS A 23 2.52 8.86 3.36
N SER A 24 2.93 8.19 2.26
CA SER A 24 4.25 7.56 2.15
C SER A 24 5.26 8.47 1.45
N GLY A 25 5.81 9.43 2.18
CA GLY A 25 6.94 10.23 1.76
C GLY A 25 8.29 9.62 2.12
N TRP A 26 9.37 10.35 1.80
CA TRP A 26 10.74 9.92 2.07
C TRP A 26 11.03 9.67 3.57
N ARG A 27 10.41 10.44 4.48
CA ARG A 27 10.61 10.28 5.94
C ARG A 27 10.14 8.91 6.40
N LEU A 28 8.92 8.55 6.04
CA LEU A 28 8.36 7.24 6.39
C LEU A 28 9.17 6.11 5.76
N ALA A 29 9.51 6.24 4.46
CA ALA A 29 10.30 5.23 3.77
C ALA A 29 11.66 5.01 4.44
N ALA A 30 12.39 6.09 4.77
CA ALA A 30 13.69 5.99 5.45
C ALA A 30 13.57 5.38 6.85
N ALA A 31 12.60 5.82 7.66
CA ALA A 31 12.43 5.32 9.03
C ALA A 31 12.12 3.82 9.09
N VAL A 32 11.26 3.32 8.20
CA VAL A 32 10.98 1.87 8.10
C VAL A 32 12.21 1.10 7.65
N SER A 33 12.96 1.63 6.68
CA SER A 33 14.18 0.99 6.17
C SER A 33 15.28 0.92 7.23
N ASP A 34 15.47 1.99 8.01
CA ASP A 34 16.45 2.02 9.12
C ASP A 34 16.07 1.04 10.24
N ALA A 35 14.77 0.80 10.44
CA ALA A 35 14.30 -0.19 11.40
C ALA A 35 14.45 -1.65 10.91
N GLY A 36 14.89 -1.85 9.67
CA GLY A 36 15.16 -3.17 9.08
C GLY A 36 14.04 -3.76 8.24
N GLY A 37 12.97 -3.02 7.98
CA GLY A 37 11.95 -3.32 6.98
C GLY A 37 12.30 -2.75 5.59
N LEU A 38 11.33 -2.71 4.69
CA LEU A 38 11.40 -2.02 3.40
C LEU A 38 10.41 -0.86 3.37
N GLY A 39 10.88 0.36 3.41
CA GLY A 39 10.04 1.53 3.23
C GLY A 39 9.76 1.80 1.76
N LEU A 40 8.52 2.12 1.40
CA LEU A 40 8.14 2.49 0.03
C LEU A 40 7.70 3.95 -0.04
N ILE A 41 8.20 4.68 -1.04
CA ILE A 41 7.69 6.00 -1.42
C ILE A 41 6.46 5.80 -2.32
N GLY A 42 5.33 6.40 -1.96
CA GLY A 42 4.07 6.29 -2.72
C GLY A 42 4.01 7.30 -3.86
N ALA A 43 4.37 6.90 -5.08
CA ALA A 43 4.46 7.81 -6.22
C ALA A 43 3.12 8.22 -6.84
N GLY A 44 2.01 7.56 -6.49
CA GLY A 44 0.69 7.81 -7.08
C GLY A 44 0.08 9.20 -6.82
N SER A 45 0.70 9.99 -5.96
CA SER A 45 0.31 11.39 -5.68
C SER A 45 1.39 12.40 -6.05
N MET A 46 2.49 11.99 -6.69
CA MET A 46 3.66 12.83 -6.96
C MET A 46 3.82 13.16 -8.44
N THR A 47 4.34 14.35 -8.72
CA THR A 47 4.93 14.64 -10.04
C THR A 47 6.29 13.96 -10.16
N PRO A 48 6.83 13.79 -11.38
CA PRO A 48 8.17 13.22 -11.58
C PRO A 48 9.26 13.94 -10.79
N ASP A 49 9.26 15.27 -10.78
CA ASP A 49 10.25 16.08 -10.05
C ASP A 49 10.13 15.90 -8.53
N LEU A 50 8.91 15.87 -8.00
CA LEU A 50 8.68 15.63 -6.58
C LEU A 50 9.12 14.23 -6.17
N LEU A 51 8.87 13.20 -7.01
CA LEU A 51 9.36 11.86 -6.74
C LEU A 51 10.90 11.83 -6.71
N ARG A 52 11.56 12.47 -7.67
CA ARG A 52 13.03 12.57 -7.70
C ARG A 52 13.58 13.22 -6.43
N GLU A 53 12.96 14.28 -5.97
CA GLU A 53 13.31 14.93 -4.71
C GLU A 53 13.16 13.96 -3.53
N HIS A 54 12.03 13.25 -3.45
CA HIS A 54 11.78 12.27 -2.39
C HIS A 54 12.79 11.10 -2.41
N ILE A 55 13.13 10.57 -3.58
CA ILE A 55 14.14 9.50 -3.71
C ILE A 55 15.50 9.99 -3.19
N ARG A 56 15.93 11.20 -3.59
CA ARG A 56 17.21 11.75 -3.16
C ARG A 56 17.26 12.05 -1.68
N LYS A 57 16.19 12.60 -1.11
CA LYS A 57 16.06 12.81 0.34
C LYS A 57 16.06 11.50 1.12
N CYS A 58 15.36 10.47 0.63
CA CYS A 58 15.36 9.15 1.25
C CYS A 58 16.77 8.55 1.26
N ARG A 59 17.46 8.60 0.12
CA ARG A 59 18.85 8.12 -0.01
C ARG A 59 19.85 8.87 0.89
N ALA A 60 19.62 10.16 1.12
CA ALA A 60 20.44 10.94 2.04
C ALA A 60 20.13 10.64 3.52
N ALA A 61 18.90 10.23 3.83
CA ALA A 61 18.46 9.95 5.19
C ALA A 61 18.78 8.53 5.65
N THR A 62 18.90 7.55 4.73
CA THR A 62 19.18 6.15 5.08
C THR A 62 20.17 5.50 4.10
N GLY A 63 21.09 4.69 4.64
CA GLY A 63 21.94 3.81 3.83
C GLY A 63 21.31 2.44 3.56
N LYS A 64 20.06 2.22 3.94
CA LYS A 64 19.36 0.95 3.77
C LYS A 64 18.53 0.91 2.48
N PRO A 65 18.19 -0.30 1.97
CA PRO A 65 17.29 -0.41 0.83
C PRO A 65 15.93 0.22 1.11
N PHE A 66 15.40 0.93 0.12
CA PHE A 66 14.03 1.42 0.08
C PHE A 66 13.44 1.20 -1.32
N GLY A 67 12.16 1.39 -1.49
CA GLY A 67 11.51 1.22 -2.79
C GLY A 67 10.56 2.35 -3.13
N VAL A 68 9.97 2.23 -4.33
CA VAL A 68 8.93 3.14 -4.83
C VAL A 68 7.72 2.30 -5.26
N ASN A 69 6.52 2.68 -4.84
CA ASN A 69 5.28 2.12 -5.36
C ASN A 69 4.73 3.00 -6.48
N VAL A 70 4.45 2.38 -7.64
CA VAL A 70 3.96 3.06 -8.85
C VAL A 70 2.64 2.43 -9.30
N PRO A 71 1.50 3.11 -9.12
CA PRO A 71 0.25 2.70 -9.74
C PRO A 71 0.36 2.91 -11.26
N LEU A 72 0.25 1.83 -12.06
CA LEU A 72 0.50 1.88 -13.51
C LEU A 72 -0.58 2.65 -14.29
N MET A 73 -1.76 2.86 -13.71
CA MET A 73 -2.81 3.70 -14.28
C MET A 73 -2.66 5.19 -13.93
N TYR A 74 -1.64 5.56 -13.15
CA TYR A 74 -1.41 6.95 -12.80
C TYR A 74 -0.95 7.75 -14.02
N ARG A 75 -1.46 8.97 -14.18
CA ARG A 75 -1.22 9.81 -15.38
C ARG A 75 0.25 10.09 -15.70
N TYR A 76 1.14 10.02 -14.69
CA TYR A 76 2.58 10.24 -14.85
C TYR A 76 3.38 8.93 -14.77
N ALA A 77 2.75 7.76 -14.91
CA ALA A 77 3.41 6.47 -14.70
C ALA A 77 4.68 6.30 -15.56
N GLU A 78 4.65 6.70 -16.83
CA GLU A 78 5.82 6.61 -17.72
C GLU A 78 6.97 7.48 -17.24
N GLN A 79 6.71 8.76 -16.94
CA GLN A 79 7.76 9.68 -16.46
C GLN A 79 8.28 9.26 -15.07
N ILE A 80 7.41 8.74 -14.22
CA ILE A 80 7.78 8.18 -12.91
C ILE A 80 8.69 6.96 -13.07
N MET A 81 8.39 6.05 -14.01
CA MET A 81 9.25 4.91 -14.29
C MET A 81 10.63 5.33 -14.82
N GLN A 82 10.69 6.38 -15.64
CA GLN A 82 11.98 6.95 -16.06
C GLN A 82 12.78 7.46 -14.85
N VAL A 83 12.16 8.24 -13.96
CA VAL A 83 12.82 8.73 -12.74
C VAL A 83 13.33 7.58 -11.88
N VAL A 84 12.52 6.54 -11.69
CA VAL A 84 12.88 5.36 -10.90
C VAL A 84 14.12 4.66 -11.45
N MET A 85 14.18 4.48 -12.78
CA MET A 85 15.34 3.86 -13.45
C MET A 85 16.58 4.75 -13.43
N GLU A 86 16.45 6.04 -13.72
CA GLU A 86 17.54 7.03 -13.67
C GLU A 86 18.14 7.13 -12.27
N GLU A 87 17.30 7.18 -11.24
CA GLU A 87 17.73 7.23 -9.85
C GLU A 87 18.14 5.85 -9.30
N ARG A 88 18.07 4.77 -10.08
CA ARG A 88 18.44 3.40 -9.70
C ARG A 88 17.86 2.98 -8.37
N VAL A 89 16.53 3.06 -8.27
CA VAL A 89 15.81 2.66 -7.07
C VAL A 89 15.92 1.14 -6.87
N PRO A 90 16.32 0.63 -5.68
CA PRO A 90 16.57 -0.80 -5.51
C PRO A 90 15.35 -1.70 -5.70
N ALA A 91 14.15 -1.23 -5.28
CA ALA A 91 12.92 -2.01 -5.32
C ALA A 91 11.75 -1.18 -5.89
N VAL A 92 10.96 -1.78 -6.76
CA VAL A 92 9.78 -1.15 -7.37
C VAL A 92 8.57 -2.03 -7.16
N PHE A 93 7.56 -1.47 -6.53
CA PHE A 93 6.25 -2.11 -6.36
C PHE A 93 5.29 -1.49 -7.35
N THR A 94 4.74 -2.29 -8.25
CA THR A 94 3.75 -1.82 -9.23
C THR A 94 2.35 -2.28 -8.84
N SER A 95 1.32 -1.53 -9.21
CA SER A 95 -0.08 -1.84 -8.95
C SER A 95 -0.98 -1.29 -10.05
N ALA A 96 -2.24 -1.70 -10.07
CA ALA A 96 -3.28 -1.15 -10.95
C ALA A 96 -2.88 -1.10 -12.43
N GLY A 97 -2.53 -2.24 -13.01
CA GLY A 97 -2.17 -2.35 -14.43
C GLY A 97 -1.46 -3.64 -14.76
N SER A 98 -0.86 -3.73 -15.96
CA SER A 98 -0.12 -4.91 -16.39
C SER A 98 1.37 -4.82 -15.99
N PRO A 99 1.89 -5.76 -15.20
CA PRO A 99 3.32 -5.77 -14.85
C PRO A 99 4.21 -6.01 -16.07
N LYS A 100 3.70 -6.68 -17.11
CA LYS A 100 4.46 -7.06 -18.30
C LYS A 100 5.14 -5.88 -19.00
N THR A 101 4.54 -4.69 -18.95
CA THR A 101 5.04 -3.50 -19.65
C THR A 101 6.39 -3.05 -19.13
N TRP A 102 6.62 -3.12 -17.82
CA TRP A 102 7.77 -2.48 -17.18
C TRP A 102 8.77 -3.45 -16.56
N THR A 103 8.37 -4.69 -16.23
CA THR A 103 9.23 -5.64 -15.49
C THR A 103 10.60 -5.80 -16.14
N GLY A 104 10.65 -6.06 -17.45
CA GLY A 104 11.93 -6.25 -18.13
C GLY A 104 12.83 -5.02 -18.13
N GLN A 105 12.27 -3.82 -18.29
CA GLN A 105 13.02 -2.56 -18.27
C GLN A 105 13.55 -2.26 -16.86
N LEU A 106 12.73 -2.50 -15.83
CA LEU A 106 13.12 -2.33 -14.43
C LEU A 106 14.25 -3.29 -14.04
N HIS A 107 14.17 -4.56 -14.46
CA HIS A 107 15.25 -5.53 -14.25
C HIS A 107 16.55 -5.09 -14.96
N ALA A 108 16.46 -4.60 -16.20
CA ALA A 108 17.63 -4.08 -16.92
C ALA A 108 18.26 -2.87 -16.21
N ALA A 109 17.47 -2.09 -15.47
CA ALA A 109 17.94 -1.00 -14.62
C ALA A 109 18.45 -1.45 -13.23
N GLY A 110 18.40 -2.77 -12.92
CA GLY A 110 18.86 -3.34 -11.65
C GLY A 110 17.83 -3.31 -10.52
N CYS A 111 16.57 -2.96 -10.81
CA CYS A 111 15.52 -2.95 -9.80
C CYS A 111 14.97 -4.35 -9.52
N LYS A 112 14.60 -4.64 -8.25
CA LYS A 112 13.74 -5.75 -7.90
C LYS A 112 12.28 -5.33 -8.05
N VAL A 113 11.44 -6.20 -8.61
CA VAL A 113 10.06 -5.85 -8.98
C VAL A 113 9.07 -6.72 -8.23
N ALA A 114 8.15 -6.10 -7.50
CA ALA A 114 6.96 -6.75 -6.95
C ALA A 114 5.69 -6.14 -7.57
N HIS A 115 4.60 -6.93 -7.66
CA HIS A 115 3.32 -6.42 -8.17
C HIS A 115 2.17 -6.77 -7.23
N VAL A 116 1.29 -5.79 -7.00
CA VAL A 116 0.12 -5.93 -6.12
C VAL A 116 -1.05 -6.52 -6.90
N VAL A 117 -1.68 -7.55 -6.34
CA VAL A 117 -2.79 -8.28 -6.96
C VAL A 117 -3.93 -8.54 -5.97
N SER A 118 -5.16 -8.63 -6.49
CA SER A 118 -6.37 -8.97 -5.74
C SER A 118 -6.90 -10.38 -6.01
N SER A 119 -6.26 -11.14 -6.92
CA SER A 119 -6.74 -12.47 -7.29
C SER A 119 -5.63 -13.40 -7.78
N THR A 120 -5.90 -14.70 -7.72
CA THR A 120 -5.01 -15.77 -8.27
C THR A 120 -4.72 -15.57 -9.76
N LYS A 121 -5.72 -15.17 -10.54
CA LYS A 121 -5.57 -14.88 -11.98
C LYS A 121 -4.51 -13.80 -12.24
N PHE A 122 -4.51 -12.74 -11.46
CA PHE A 122 -3.52 -11.68 -11.60
C PHE A 122 -2.14 -12.11 -11.07
N ALA A 123 -2.09 -12.91 -10.00
CA ALA A 123 -0.84 -13.47 -9.48
C ALA A 123 -0.11 -14.35 -10.52
N LEU A 124 -0.84 -15.21 -11.23
CA LEU A 124 -0.29 -16.02 -12.34
C LEU A 124 0.28 -15.13 -13.46
N LYS A 125 -0.46 -14.08 -13.87
CA LYS A 125 0.03 -13.12 -14.87
C LYS A 125 1.31 -12.38 -14.43
N CYS A 126 1.43 -12.11 -13.13
CA CYS A 126 2.64 -11.51 -12.56
C CYS A 126 3.83 -12.45 -12.65
N GLN A 127 3.64 -13.72 -12.28
CA GLN A 127 4.68 -14.75 -12.41
C GLN A 127 5.09 -14.94 -13.87
N GLU A 128 4.14 -14.99 -14.81
CA GLU A 128 4.42 -15.07 -16.26
C GLU A 128 5.17 -13.82 -16.78
N ALA A 129 4.90 -12.65 -16.21
CA ALA A 129 5.60 -11.41 -16.55
C ALA A 129 7.02 -11.33 -15.94
N GLY A 130 7.40 -12.30 -15.10
CA GLY A 130 8.72 -12.40 -14.51
C GLY A 130 8.99 -11.48 -13.33
N VAL A 131 7.96 -11.00 -12.61
CA VAL A 131 8.18 -10.21 -11.38
C VAL A 131 8.89 -11.07 -10.32
N ASP A 132 9.68 -10.44 -9.44
CA ASP A 132 10.45 -11.13 -8.40
C ASP A 132 9.56 -11.57 -7.21
N ALA A 133 8.45 -10.85 -6.96
CA ALA A 133 7.50 -11.17 -5.89
C ALA A 133 6.08 -10.69 -6.22
N VAL A 134 5.08 -11.28 -5.58
CA VAL A 134 3.67 -10.86 -5.64
C VAL A 134 3.22 -10.36 -4.28
N VAL A 135 2.45 -9.28 -4.26
CA VAL A 135 1.74 -8.80 -3.07
C VAL A 135 0.26 -9.13 -3.23
N ALA A 136 -0.26 -10.06 -2.44
CA ALA A 136 -1.69 -10.39 -2.40
C ALA A 136 -2.41 -9.47 -1.41
N GLU A 137 -3.24 -8.56 -1.93
CA GLU A 137 -3.93 -7.55 -1.14
C GLU A 137 -5.42 -7.89 -1.01
N GLY A 138 -5.85 -8.17 0.23
CA GLY A 138 -7.24 -8.42 0.58
C GLY A 138 -8.08 -7.15 0.59
N PHE A 139 -9.40 -7.32 0.48
CA PHE A 139 -10.35 -6.19 0.39
C PHE A 139 -10.52 -5.39 1.70
N GLU A 140 -9.90 -5.80 2.78
CA GLU A 140 -9.79 -5.05 4.05
C GLU A 140 -8.88 -3.83 3.94
N ALA A 141 -8.05 -3.76 2.89
CA ALA A 141 -7.13 -2.64 2.65
C ALA A 141 -7.89 -1.33 2.41
N GLY A 142 -7.30 -0.21 2.82
CA GLY A 142 -7.79 1.13 2.52
C GLY A 142 -7.53 1.53 1.08
N GLY A 143 -8.33 2.43 0.55
CA GLY A 143 -8.21 2.90 -0.83
C GLY A 143 -8.75 1.91 -1.86
N HIS A 144 -8.16 1.94 -3.04
CA HIS A 144 -8.59 1.13 -4.17
C HIS A 144 -8.41 -0.37 -3.93
N ASN A 145 -9.45 -1.14 -4.19
CA ASN A 145 -9.54 -2.58 -3.96
C ASN A 145 -9.83 -3.37 -5.24
N GLY A 146 -9.60 -4.69 -5.18
CA GLY A 146 -10.05 -5.63 -6.19
C GLY A 146 -11.58 -5.73 -6.24
N ARG A 147 -12.11 -6.10 -7.40
CA ARG A 147 -13.55 -6.24 -7.62
C ARG A 147 -14.13 -7.50 -6.99
N GLU A 148 -13.27 -8.47 -6.69
CA GLU A 148 -13.64 -9.79 -6.16
C GLU A 148 -14.01 -9.75 -4.67
N GLU A 149 -13.70 -8.67 -3.96
CA GLU A 149 -13.93 -8.51 -2.52
C GLU A 149 -13.41 -9.70 -1.69
N THR A 150 -12.25 -10.25 -2.08
CA THR A 150 -11.68 -11.42 -1.41
C THR A 150 -10.90 -10.99 -0.18
N ALA A 151 -11.27 -11.54 0.99
CA ALA A 151 -10.56 -11.30 2.25
C ALA A 151 -9.13 -11.89 2.22
N THR A 152 -8.19 -11.26 2.92
CA THR A 152 -6.78 -11.68 2.98
C THR A 152 -6.64 -13.14 3.42
N MET A 153 -7.44 -13.60 4.39
CA MET A 153 -7.45 -14.99 4.87
C MET A 153 -7.79 -16.03 3.79
N ALA A 154 -8.58 -15.65 2.79
CA ALA A 154 -8.93 -16.52 1.65
C ALA A 154 -7.94 -16.33 0.48
N LEU A 155 -7.54 -15.09 0.20
CA LEU A 155 -6.72 -14.72 -0.94
C LEU A 155 -5.30 -15.32 -0.85
N VAL A 156 -4.65 -15.18 0.32
CA VAL A 156 -3.25 -15.59 0.49
C VAL A 156 -3.05 -17.08 0.18
N PRO A 157 -3.79 -18.06 0.75
CA PRO A 157 -3.61 -19.46 0.44
C PRO A 157 -4.00 -19.82 -1.01
N GLN A 158 -5.00 -19.14 -1.60
CA GLN A 158 -5.35 -19.33 -3.00
C GLN A 158 -4.20 -18.90 -3.92
N VAL A 159 -3.60 -17.74 -3.67
CA VAL A 159 -2.46 -17.26 -4.44
C VAL A 159 -1.25 -18.16 -4.21
N ARG A 160 -0.96 -18.57 -2.96
CA ARG A 160 0.18 -19.44 -2.64
C ARG A 160 0.15 -20.77 -3.39
N THR A 161 -1.02 -21.38 -3.52
CA THR A 161 -1.16 -22.65 -4.26
C THR A 161 -0.95 -22.50 -5.77
N ALA A 162 -1.11 -21.31 -6.31
CA ALA A 162 -1.05 -21.04 -7.75
C ALA A 162 0.35 -20.60 -8.24
N ILE A 163 1.15 -19.95 -7.38
CA ILE A 163 2.45 -19.39 -7.77
C ILE A 163 3.60 -20.00 -6.99
N THR A 164 4.81 -19.96 -7.54
CA THR A 164 6.04 -20.46 -6.89
C THR A 164 6.98 -19.35 -6.43
N ILE A 165 6.82 -18.14 -6.96
CA ILE A 165 7.62 -16.97 -6.59
C ILE A 165 7.24 -16.47 -5.18
N PRO A 166 8.09 -15.65 -4.54
CA PRO A 166 7.83 -15.08 -3.22
C PRO A 166 6.49 -14.36 -3.13
N LEU A 167 5.77 -14.60 -2.02
CA LEU A 167 4.45 -14.03 -1.74
C LEU A 167 4.48 -13.15 -0.51
N ILE A 168 3.99 -11.92 -0.66
CA ILE A 168 3.77 -10.95 0.40
C ILE A 168 2.27 -10.82 0.62
N ALA A 169 1.80 -10.89 1.88
CA ALA A 169 0.41 -10.64 2.22
C ALA A 169 0.21 -9.17 2.59
N ALA A 170 -0.83 -8.51 2.07
CA ALA A 170 -1.19 -7.14 2.44
C ALA A 170 -2.52 -7.11 3.18
N GLY A 171 -2.58 -6.38 4.33
CA GLY A 171 -3.81 -6.19 5.13
C GLY A 171 -3.70 -6.53 6.62
N GLY A 172 -2.50 -6.82 7.20
CA GLY A 172 -2.35 -7.34 8.57
C GLY A 172 -1.72 -6.40 9.62
N THR A 173 -1.69 -6.88 10.86
CA THR A 173 -0.95 -6.37 12.02
C THR A 173 0.14 -7.38 12.44
N GLY A 174 0.85 -7.18 13.58
CA GLY A 174 1.88 -8.11 14.07
C GLY A 174 1.39 -9.56 14.23
N ARG A 175 0.24 -9.75 14.89
CA ARG A 175 -0.44 -11.08 14.95
C ARG A 175 -0.93 -11.52 13.57
N GLY A 176 -1.31 -10.58 12.72
CA GLY A 176 -1.64 -10.85 11.31
C GLY A 176 -0.43 -11.35 10.52
N MET A 177 0.81 -10.96 10.87
CA MET A 177 2.03 -11.49 10.26
C MET A 177 2.15 -13.01 10.50
N LEU A 178 1.91 -13.47 11.74
CA LEU A 178 1.92 -14.90 12.06
C LEU A 178 0.86 -15.66 11.24
N ALA A 179 -0.36 -15.14 11.19
CA ALA A 179 -1.45 -15.72 10.41
C ALA A 179 -1.10 -15.76 8.91
N ALA A 180 -0.55 -14.68 8.35
CA ALA A 180 -0.14 -14.60 6.95
C ALA A 180 0.93 -15.65 6.61
N PHE A 181 1.89 -15.87 7.49
CA PHE A 181 2.93 -16.89 7.30
C PHE A 181 2.36 -18.31 7.40
N ALA A 182 1.44 -18.56 8.33
CA ALA A 182 0.72 -19.84 8.41
C ALA A 182 -0.10 -20.13 7.13
N LEU A 183 -0.57 -19.07 6.44
CA LEU A 183 -1.27 -19.17 5.16
C LEU A 183 -0.33 -19.28 3.95
N GLY A 184 0.99 -19.21 4.16
CA GLY A 184 2.01 -19.41 3.12
C GLY A 184 2.61 -18.14 2.54
N ALA A 185 2.37 -16.96 3.11
CA ALA A 185 3.12 -15.75 2.80
C ALA A 185 4.54 -15.81 3.39
N GLU A 186 5.45 -15.04 2.82
CA GLU A 186 6.86 -14.94 3.24
C GLU A 186 7.23 -13.51 3.67
N GLY A 187 6.30 -12.59 3.52
CA GLY A 187 6.40 -11.21 3.99
C GLY A 187 5.03 -10.61 4.16
N ILE A 188 4.99 -9.45 4.80
CA ILE A 188 3.78 -8.65 4.97
C ILE A 188 3.99 -7.24 4.43
N GLN A 189 2.94 -6.67 3.83
CA GLN A 189 2.87 -5.26 3.48
C GLN A 189 1.76 -4.59 4.30
N MET A 190 2.07 -3.49 4.94
CA MET A 190 1.15 -2.77 5.81
C MET A 190 1.03 -1.32 5.36
N GLY A 191 -0.19 -0.88 5.02
CA GLY A 191 -0.51 0.51 4.74
C GLY A 191 -0.95 1.24 6.00
N THR A 192 -2.14 0.92 6.47
CA THR A 192 -2.86 1.63 7.54
C THR A 192 -2.01 1.84 8.80
N ARG A 193 -1.30 0.81 9.28
CA ARG A 193 -0.47 0.94 10.48
C ARG A 193 0.64 1.98 10.30
N PHE A 194 1.30 2.01 9.14
CA PHE A 194 2.34 3.00 8.84
C PHE A 194 1.79 4.36 8.43
N ALA A 195 0.57 4.44 7.87
CA ALA A 195 -0.12 5.72 7.67
C ALA A 195 -0.36 6.44 9.01
N LEU A 196 -0.51 5.68 10.09
CA LEU A 196 -0.71 6.13 11.47
C LEU A 196 0.62 6.11 12.25
N SER A 197 1.66 6.73 11.68
CA SER A 197 2.96 6.95 12.30
C SER A 197 3.34 8.44 12.32
N GLU A 198 4.36 8.79 13.10
CA GLU A 198 4.85 10.18 13.15
C GLU A 198 5.36 10.65 11.78
N GLU A 199 6.11 9.79 11.04
CA GLU A 199 6.76 10.15 9.78
C GLU A 199 5.82 10.13 8.57
N SER A 200 4.60 9.64 8.72
CA SER A 200 3.58 9.72 7.67
C SER A 200 3.24 11.17 7.35
N SER A 201 3.16 11.51 6.06
CA SER A 201 2.80 12.85 5.58
C SER A 201 1.30 13.15 5.61
N ALA A 202 0.45 12.21 6.04
CA ALA A 202 -0.95 12.48 6.30
C ALA A 202 -1.13 13.59 7.35
N SER A 203 -2.18 14.39 7.22
CA SER A 203 -2.48 15.45 8.18
C SER A 203 -2.76 14.88 9.59
N ASP A 204 -2.44 15.66 10.61
CA ASP A 204 -2.73 15.28 12.00
C ASP A 204 -4.24 15.10 12.24
N ALA A 205 -5.08 15.88 11.55
CA ALA A 205 -6.53 15.74 11.63
C ALA A 205 -6.98 14.35 11.14
N PHE A 206 -6.47 13.91 9.99
CA PHE A 206 -6.76 12.57 9.45
C PHE A 206 -6.24 11.47 10.38
N LYS A 207 -4.99 11.56 10.87
CA LYS A 207 -4.41 10.57 11.79
C LYS A 207 -5.25 10.44 13.07
N ARG A 208 -5.64 11.57 13.68
CA ARG A 208 -6.47 11.57 14.89
C ARG A 208 -7.86 10.99 14.67
N LEU A 209 -8.49 11.27 13.52
CA LEU A 209 -9.74 10.64 13.15
C LEU A 209 -9.57 9.12 13.09
N CYS A 210 -8.52 8.64 12.43
CA CYS A 210 -8.28 7.20 12.23
C CYS A 210 -8.07 6.42 13.53
N ILE A 211 -7.31 6.96 14.51
CA ILE A 211 -7.13 6.28 15.81
C ILE A 211 -8.38 6.28 16.69
N GLY A 212 -9.37 7.08 16.36
CA GLY A 212 -10.69 7.09 16.98
C GLY A 212 -11.72 6.17 16.31
N LEU A 213 -11.35 5.51 15.20
CA LEU A 213 -12.29 4.65 14.49
C LEU A 213 -12.64 3.40 15.29
N GLU A 214 -13.92 3.04 15.22
CA GLU A 214 -14.47 1.80 15.77
C GLU A 214 -14.73 0.77 14.66
N GLU A 215 -15.16 -0.42 15.04
CA GLU A 215 -15.60 -1.46 14.12
C GLU A 215 -16.70 -0.92 13.19
N GLY A 216 -16.62 -1.23 11.90
CA GLY A 216 -17.54 -0.71 10.89
C GLY A 216 -17.31 0.75 10.49
N GLY A 217 -16.26 1.40 10.98
CA GLY A 217 -15.92 2.79 10.64
C GLY A 217 -15.47 3.01 9.18
N THR A 218 -15.19 1.94 8.43
CA THR A 218 -14.85 2.02 7.00
C THR A 218 -15.78 1.17 6.16
N MET A 219 -16.08 1.63 4.95
CA MET A 219 -16.93 0.92 3.98
C MET A 219 -16.32 0.94 2.58
N LEU A 220 -16.64 -0.10 1.80
CA LEU A 220 -16.28 -0.16 0.39
C LEU A 220 -17.37 0.53 -0.44
N ALA A 221 -16.99 1.53 -1.21
CA ALA A 221 -17.87 2.35 -2.04
C ALA A 221 -17.29 2.52 -3.46
N LEU A 222 -17.93 3.29 -4.31
CA LEU A 222 -17.49 3.61 -5.69
C LEU A 222 -17.32 2.37 -6.58
N LYS A 223 -18.07 1.30 -6.32
CA LYS A 223 -17.88 -0.01 -6.97
C LYS A 223 -17.99 0.02 -8.50
N LYS A 224 -18.77 0.92 -9.06
CA LYS A 224 -18.94 1.06 -10.54
C LYS A 224 -17.72 1.67 -11.22
N ILE A 225 -16.95 2.51 -10.52
CA ILE A 225 -15.80 3.21 -11.10
C ILE A 225 -14.45 2.65 -10.61
N GLY A 226 -14.42 2.12 -9.39
CA GLY A 226 -13.27 1.46 -8.78
C GLY A 226 -13.55 1.27 -7.30
N PRO A 227 -13.75 0.02 -6.82
CA PRO A 227 -14.04 -0.21 -5.41
C PRO A 227 -12.98 0.47 -4.53
N THR A 228 -13.41 1.33 -3.62
CA THR A 228 -12.52 2.11 -2.74
C THR A 228 -13.01 2.04 -1.31
N ARG A 229 -12.13 1.67 -0.38
CA ARG A 229 -12.46 1.65 1.04
C ARG A 229 -12.22 3.00 1.68
N LEU A 230 -13.29 3.57 2.24
CA LEU A 230 -13.35 4.92 2.78
C LEU A 230 -13.85 4.92 4.22
N ILE A 231 -13.44 5.94 4.99
CA ILE A 231 -14.10 6.30 6.26
C ILE A 231 -15.48 6.88 5.95
N ARG A 232 -16.43 6.61 6.81
CA ARG A 232 -17.77 7.23 6.75
C ARG A 232 -17.70 8.69 7.16
N ASN A 233 -17.92 9.58 6.20
CA ASN A 233 -18.03 11.04 6.36
C ASN A 233 -19.13 11.58 5.45
N ASP A 234 -19.24 12.90 5.29
CA ASP A 234 -20.27 13.51 4.44
C ASP A 234 -20.09 13.12 2.97
N PHE A 235 -18.84 13.07 2.48
CA PHE A 235 -18.57 12.59 1.13
C PHE A 235 -19.00 11.13 0.94
N TYR A 236 -18.64 10.24 1.86
CA TYR A 236 -19.10 8.84 1.80
C TYR A 236 -20.63 8.75 1.76
N THR A 237 -21.34 9.53 2.59
CA THR A 237 -22.81 9.56 2.65
C THR A 237 -23.40 10.02 1.29
N ALA A 238 -22.77 11.01 0.65
CA ALA A 238 -23.17 11.45 -0.67
C ALA A 238 -22.99 10.35 -1.74
N VAL A 239 -21.85 9.62 -1.68
CA VAL A 239 -21.58 8.47 -2.57
C VAL A 239 -22.60 7.35 -2.34
N GLU A 240 -22.82 6.95 -1.09
CA GLU A 240 -23.78 5.89 -0.72
C GLU A 240 -25.20 6.25 -1.21
N THR A 241 -25.62 7.48 -1.03
CA THR A 241 -26.93 7.98 -1.51
C THR A 241 -27.00 7.88 -3.04
N ALA A 242 -25.95 8.29 -3.75
CA ALA A 242 -25.88 8.20 -5.21
C ALA A 242 -25.92 6.73 -5.70
N GLU A 243 -25.14 5.84 -5.08
CA GLU A 243 -25.13 4.42 -5.42
C GLU A 243 -26.48 3.75 -5.16
N ASN A 244 -27.15 4.05 -4.04
CA ASN A 244 -28.46 3.50 -3.67
C ASN A 244 -29.57 3.94 -4.64
N ARG A 245 -29.49 5.14 -5.23
CA ARG A 245 -30.42 5.59 -6.28
C ARG A 245 -30.09 5.05 -7.66
N GLY A 246 -29.01 4.27 -7.80
CA GLY A 246 -28.60 3.66 -9.06
C GLY A 246 -27.74 4.55 -9.96
N ALA A 247 -27.08 5.58 -9.42
CA ALA A 247 -26.23 6.51 -10.17
C ALA A 247 -25.30 5.80 -11.18
N SER A 248 -25.07 6.42 -12.33
CA SER A 248 -24.17 5.93 -13.36
C SER A 248 -22.69 6.06 -12.94
N ALA A 249 -21.79 5.43 -13.70
CA ALA A 249 -20.34 5.59 -13.48
C ALA A 249 -19.89 7.05 -13.71
N GLU A 250 -20.51 7.75 -14.64
CA GLU A 250 -20.24 9.15 -14.97
C GLU A 250 -20.64 10.06 -13.82
N GLU A 251 -21.84 9.89 -13.27
CA GLU A 251 -22.31 10.64 -12.08
C GLU A 251 -21.40 10.42 -10.87
N LEU A 252 -20.95 9.19 -10.63
CA LEU A 252 -20.03 8.89 -9.53
C LEU A 252 -18.63 9.50 -9.76
N LYS A 253 -18.13 9.55 -10.99
CA LYS A 253 -16.87 10.24 -11.32
C LYS A 253 -16.98 11.76 -11.12
N GLU A 254 -18.12 12.34 -11.48
CA GLU A 254 -18.38 13.76 -11.26
C GLU A 254 -18.45 14.08 -9.76
N LEU A 255 -19.16 13.26 -8.98
CA LEU A 255 -19.26 13.38 -7.51
C LEU A 255 -17.88 13.24 -6.84
N LEU A 256 -17.07 12.27 -7.26
CA LEU A 256 -15.70 12.08 -6.77
C LEU A 256 -14.84 13.31 -7.06
N GLY A 257 -14.92 13.84 -8.27
CA GLY A 257 -14.13 14.99 -8.70
C GLY A 257 -12.63 14.70 -8.76
N ARG A 258 -11.82 15.76 -8.63
CA ARG A 258 -10.35 15.66 -8.65
C ARG A 258 -9.73 16.12 -7.34
N GLY A 259 -8.71 15.38 -6.88
CA GLY A 259 -7.91 15.78 -5.72
C GLY A 259 -8.61 15.62 -4.37
N ARG A 260 -9.72 14.89 -4.31
CA ARG A 260 -10.50 14.72 -3.09
C ARG A 260 -9.73 13.97 -2.01
N SER A 261 -8.94 12.96 -2.36
CA SER A 261 -8.05 12.27 -1.43
C SER A 261 -6.92 13.18 -0.90
N LYS A 262 -6.42 14.14 -1.72
CA LYS A 262 -5.48 15.15 -1.24
C LYS A 262 -6.11 16.03 -0.16
N ARG A 263 -7.31 16.55 -0.45
CA ARG A 263 -8.06 17.38 0.50
C ARG A 263 -8.29 16.66 1.82
N GLY A 264 -8.70 15.39 1.77
CA GLY A 264 -8.99 14.60 2.96
C GLY A 264 -7.74 14.20 3.74
N ILE A 265 -6.85 13.44 3.11
CA ILE A 265 -5.72 12.80 3.80
C ILE A 265 -4.61 13.80 4.11
N PHE A 266 -4.24 14.65 3.14
CA PHE A 266 -3.09 15.54 3.26
C PHE A 266 -3.45 16.93 3.82
N GLU A 267 -4.58 17.50 3.39
CA GLU A 267 -5.00 18.85 3.80
C GLU A 267 -5.94 18.82 5.02
N GLY A 268 -6.51 17.66 5.38
CA GLY A 268 -7.28 17.48 6.62
C GLY A 268 -8.76 17.88 6.53
N ASP A 269 -9.34 17.94 5.32
CA ASP A 269 -10.78 18.12 5.12
C ASP A 269 -11.51 16.81 5.44
N LEU A 270 -11.93 16.66 6.68
CA LEU A 270 -12.54 15.42 7.17
C LEU A 270 -14.00 15.26 6.73
N ALA A 271 -14.69 16.32 6.35
CA ALA A 271 -16.09 16.27 5.94
C ALA A 271 -16.23 15.83 4.48
N ASP A 272 -15.61 16.60 3.56
CA ASP A 272 -15.73 16.42 2.11
C ASP A 272 -14.56 15.65 1.47
N GLY A 273 -13.50 15.37 2.22
CA GLY A 273 -12.35 14.62 1.74
C GLY A 273 -12.66 13.15 1.47
N GLU A 274 -11.94 12.55 0.52
CA GLU A 274 -11.90 11.11 0.34
C GLU A 274 -10.88 10.53 1.32
N LEU A 275 -11.36 9.86 2.36
CA LEU A 275 -10.57 9.42 3.51
C LEU A 275 -10.30 7.91 3.42
N GLU A 276 -9.21 7.54 2.76
CA GLU A 276 -8.83 6.16 2.50
C GLU A 276 -8.06 5.56 3.68
N ILE A 277 -8.60 4.55 4.34
CA ILE A 277 -7.94 3.77 5.40
C ILE A 277 -8.51 2.36 5.47
N GLY A 278 -7.70 1.37 5.89
CA GLY A 278 -8.12 -0.02 6.00
C GLY A 278 -8.95 -0.33 7.25
N GLN A 279 -9.66 -1.46 7.24
CA GLN A 279 -10.48 -1.91 8.36
C GLN A 279 -9.70 -2.06 9.67
N ILE A 280 -8.42 -2.40 9.58
CA ILE A 280 -7.55 -2.58 10.74
C ILE A 280 -7.35 -1.29 11.57
N ALA A 281 -7.72 -0.12 11.04
CA ALA A 281 -7.66 1.16 11.77
C ALA A 281 -8.44 1.08 13.10
N SER A 282 -9.53 0.31 13.14
CA SER A 282 -10.33 0.11 14.36
C SER A 282 -9.57 -0.55 15.53
N LEU A 283 -8.40 -1.11 15.31
CA LEU A 283 -7.52 -1.69 16.34
C LEU A 283 -6.34 -0.79 16.72
N ILE A 284 -6.11 0.31 15.98
CA ILE A 284 -4.95 1.19 16.19
C ILE A 284 -5.38 2.37 17.06
N ARG A 285 -4.64 2.63 18.15
CA ARG A 285 -4.96 3.66 19.13
C ARG A 285 -3.83 4.64 19.41
N ASP A 286 -2.71 4.54 18.67
CA ASP A 286 -1.50 5.30 18.88
C ASP A 286 -0.87 5.75 17.55
N LEU A 287 0.06 6.69 17.63
CA LEU A 287 0.79 7.29 16.51
C LEU A 287 2.30 7.29 16.79
N PRO A 288 2.92 6.12 16.99
CA PRO A 288 4.34 6.06 17.32
C PRO A 288 5.25 6.30 16.10
N PRO A 289 6.56 6.50 16.32
CA PRO A 289 7.54 6.44 15.25
C PRO A 289 7.49 5.12 14.47
N ALA A 290 7.72 5.17 13.17
CA ALA A 290 7.64 4.00 12.30
C ALA A 290 8.64 2.89 12.70
N GLY A 291 9.79 3.25 13.24
CA GLY A 291 10.76 2.29 13.77
C GLY A 291 10.24 1.53 14.98
N GLU A 292 9.42 2.14 15.81
CA GLU A 292 8.75 1.47 16.92
C GLU A 292 7.67 0.52 16.44
N ILE A 293 6.92 0.89 15.42
CA ILE A 293 5.94 0.00 14.77
C ILE A 293 6.61 -1.28 14.30
N VAL A 294 7.77 -1.19 13.62
CA VAL A 294 8.50 -2.38 13.16
C VAL A 294 8.90 -3.27 14.35
N ARG A 295 9.39 -2.68 15.47
CA ARG A 295 9.73 -3.45 16.67
C ARG A 295 8.50 -4.14 17.28
N GLN A 296 7.41 -3.40 17.46
CA GLN A 296 6.15 -3.95 18.01
C GLN A 296 5.64 -5.14 17.18
N ILE A 297 5.67 -5.04 15.84
CA ILE A 297 5.27 -6.14 14.95
C ILE A 297 6.12 -7.39 15.19
N ILE A 298 7.44 -7.22 15.33
CA ILE A 298 8.35 -8.34 15.57
C ILE A 298 8.14 -8.94 16.97
N ASP A 299 7.95 -8.11 17.98
CA ASP A 299 7.68 -8.56 19.35
C ASP A 299 6.36 -9.33 19.43
N GLU A 300 5.29 -8.82 18.80
CA GLU A 300 4.00 -9.52 18.70
C GLU A 300 4.12 -10.86 17.94
N TYR A 301 4.90 -10.90 16.86
CA TYR A 301 5.16 -12.12 16.11
C TYR A 301 5.88 -13.15 17.00
N ASN A 302 6.96 -12.74 17.66
CA ASN A 302 7.76 -13.64 18.51
C ASN A 302 6.99 -14.15 19.73
N ALA A 303 6.04 -13.34 20.26
CA ALA A 303 5.19 -13.76 21.38
C ALA A 303 4.08 -14.74 20.97
N GLY A 304 3.77 -14.85 19.68
CA GLY A 304 2.74 -15.75 19.15
C GLY A 304 3.26 -17.07 18.58
N VAL A 305 4.59 -17.27 18.56
CA VAL A 305 5.26 -18.46 18.00
C VAL A 305 5.67 -19.42 19.10
#